data_809227323815a80aeb746ad8d40bb730
#
_entry.id   809227323815a80aeb746ad8d40bb730
#
_cell.length_a   1.000
_cell.length_b   1.000
_cell.length_c   1.000
_cell.angle_alpha   90.00
_cell.angle_beta   90.00
_cell.angle_gamma   90.00
#
_symmetry.space_group_name_H-M   'P 1'
#
loop_
_entity.id
_entity.type
_entity.pdbx_description
1 polymer ?
#
loop_
_entity_poly.entity_id
_entity_poly.type
_entity_poly.pdbx_seq_one_letter_code
_entity_poly.pdbx_strand_id
1 'polypeptide(L)'
;MAATVSWDGLRELAGFRAEKGCAISVYVDLDPSVAPTAGDAASRVNSLIHDGELKAEAAQELTHEQREALRNDLARIRDFFTRDFDRDGSRAAAVFVDGLDNAWRTLRLADPVDDKIAVGREFYLAPLVPLVGRGDGALIAVVGRERGTVYILRAGRLDELVDQFDETPGRHDQGGWSQARYQRHIEKLAADHLRRVGEQLDRQVRRLQSPRVVIVATEETRAELDEVLSHEVKNAIVGWAQAEAHATPAELLAIARPILEEWHAKQERQAVERWREEEGRGARATAGWPATLEAASDARVELLLFEEGADRPVWQCPRDGRVSAEGGPCPLDGTQMEQRPDGLNLAVLQTLAHGGSVLSLRHQHDLEPVEGIGALLRY
;
A
#
# COMPACT_ATOMS: atom_id res chain seq x y z
N MET A 1 11.37 -0.42 13.12
CA MET A 1 10.84 0.50 12.07
C MET A 1 9.49 -0.06 11.63
N ALA A 2 8.44 0.76 11.57
CA ALA A 2 7.14 0.32 11.05
C ALA A 2 7.30 -0.06 9.56
N ALA A 3 6.87 -1.25 9.21
CA ALA A 3 6.88 -1.68 7.82
C ALA A 3 5.75 -0.94 7.07
N THR A 4 6.08 -0.32 5.96
CA THR A 4 5.14 0.30 5.02
C THR A 4 4.47 -0.81 4.21
N VAL A 5 3.18 -0.67 3.90
CA VAL A 5 2.50 -1.60 2.99
C VAL A 5 3.08 -1.40 1.60
N SER A 6 3.79 -2.40 1.09
CA SER A 6 4.42 -2.38 -0.23
C SER A 6 4.01 -3.59 -1.05
N TRP A 7 4.10 -3.50 -2.38
CA TRP A 7 3.82 -4.64 -3.25
C TRP A 7 4.69 -5.85 -2.95
N ASP A 8 5.98 -5.65 -2.63
CA ASP A 8 6.88 -6.75 -2.28
C ASP A 8 6.51 -7.40 -0.96
N GLY A 9 6.13 -6.59 0.04
CA GLY A 9 5.61 -7.10 1.31
C GLY A 9 4.30 -7.88 1.13
N LEU A 10 3.39 -7.41 0.26
CA LEU A 10 2.17 -8.16 -0.06
C LEU A 10 2.47 -9.47 -0.79
N ARG A 11 3.42 -9.49 -1.73
CA ARG A 11 3.82 -10.73 -2.42
C ARG A 11 4.46 -11.73 -1.46
N GLU A 12 5.31 -11.27 -0.53
CA GLU A 12 5.86 -12.12 0.54
C GLU A 12 4.75 -12.76 1.36
N LEU A 13 3.77 -11.97 1.81
CA LEU A 13 2.63 -12.46 2.58
C LEU A 13 1.71 -13.37 1.74
N ALA A 14 1.50 -13.06 0.46
CA ALA A 14 0.67 -13.87 -0.45
C ALA A 14 1.31 -15.23 -0.78
N GLY A 15 2.63 -15.30 -0.74
CA GLY A 15 3.37 -16.56 -0.91
C GLY A 15 3.35 -17.48 0.32
N PHE A 16 2.84 -16.98 1.46
CA PHE A 16 2.76 -17.78 2.69
C PHE A 16 1.56 -18.73 2.64
N ARG A 17 1.80 -19.98 2.99
CA ARG A 17 0.77 -20.98 3.23
C ARG A 17 1.16 -21.81 4.46
N ALA A 18 0.26 -21.88 5.44
CA ALA A 18 0.45 -22.66 6.64
C ALA A 18 0.60 -24.14 6.31
N GLU A 19 1.69 -24.76 6.75
CA GLU A 19 1.98 -26.17 6.58
C GLU A 19 1.59 -26.98 7.83
N LYS A 20 1.90 -26.43 9.00
CA LYS A 20 1.70 -27.08 10.30
C LYS A 20 0.61 -26.41 11.12
N GLY A 21 0.54 -25.08 11.07
CA GLY A 21 -0.33 -24.24 11.88
C GLY A 21 -1.56 -23.72 11.16
N CYS A 22 -1.94 -22.51 11.56
CA CYS A 22 -3.02 -21.74 10.96
C CYS A 22 -2.56 -20.30 10.76
N ALA A 23 -2.71 -19.79 9.55
CA ALA A 23 -2.48 -18.39 9.24
C ALA A 23 -3.56 -17.53 9.89
N ILE A 24 -3.19 -16.68 10.82
CA ILE A 24 -4.07 -15.73 11.49
C ILE A 24 -3.77 -14.34 10.93
N SER A 25 -4.80 -13.62 10.51
CA SER A 25 -4.73 -12.21 10.11
C SER A 25 -5.68 -11.40 10.96
N VAL A 26 -5.16 -10.40 11.65
CA VAL A 26 -5.95 -9.49 12.50
C VAL A 26 -5.78 -8.08 11.99
N TYR A 27 -6.89 -7.40 11.78
CA TYR A 27 -6.99 -5.99 11.43
C TYR A 27 -7.72 -5.26 12.55
N VAL A 28 -7.16 -4.16 13.01
CA VAL A 28 -7.73 -3.36 14.10
C VAL A 28 -7.85 -1.91 13.64
N ASP A 29 -9.05 -1.38 13.64
CA ASP A 29 -9.29 0.05 13.45
C ASP A 29 -8.88 0.81 14.73
N LEU A 30 -7.92 1.70 14.56
CA LEU A 30 -7.37 2.55 15.59
C LEU A 30 -7.64 4.03 15.33
N ASP A 31 -8.56 4.34 14.39
CA ASP A 31 -8.91 5.73 14.12
C ASP A 31 -9.33 6.46 15.41
N PRO A 32 -8.82 7.68 15.69
CA PRO A 32 -9.20 8.43 16.88
C PRO A 32 -10.70 8.67 17.05
N SER A 33 -11.46 8.66 15.96
CA SER A 33 -12.92 8.77 16.00
C SER A 33 -13.61 7.51 16.52
N VAL A 34 -12.95 6.35 16.41
CA VAL A 34 -13.50 5.03 16.74
C VAL A 34 -12.83 4.44 17.99
N ALA A 35 -11.52 4.66 18.15
CA ALA A 35 -10.72 4.22 19.28
C ALA A 35 -9.91 5.40 19.86
N PRO A 36 -10.54 6.36 20.55
CA PRO A 36 -9.86 7.55 21.06
C PRO A 36 -8.82 7.26 22.13
N THR A 37 -8.97 6.19 22.90
CA THR A 37 -8.06 5.81 23.97
C THR A 37 -7.38 4.47 23.75
N ALA A 38 -6.30 4.20 24.46
CA ALA A 38 -5.66 2.88 24.49
C ALA A 38 -6.61 1.78 25.02
N GLY A 39 -7.52 2.14 25.94
CA GLY A 39 -8.55 1.23 26.47
C GLY A 39 -9.56 0.80 25.38
N ASP A 40 -9.96 1.74 24.51
CA ASP A 40 -10.86 1.43 23.39
C ASP A 40 -10.18 0.48 22.40
N ALA A 41 -8.92 0.76 22.07
CA ALA A 41 -8.13 -0.12 21.20
C ALA A 41 -7.98 -1.53 21.80
N ALA A 42 -7.66 -1.63 23.09
CA ALA A 42 -7.56 -2.91 23.80
C ALA A 42 -8.91 -3.68 23.81
N SER A 43 -10.02 -3.00 23.97
CA SER A 43 -11.36 -3.61 23.92
C SER A 43 -11.66 -4.21 22.55
N ARG A 44 -11.33 -3.50 21.46
CA ARG A 44 -11.47 -3.99 20.09
C ARG A 44 -10.62 -5.23 19.84
N VAL A 45 -9.35 -5.18 20.22
CA VAL A 45 -8.45 -6.33 20.12
C VAL A 45 -9.00 -7.54 20.87
N ASN A 46 -9.48 -7.36 22.11
CA ASN A 46 -10.06 -8.43 22.90
C ASN A 46 -11.32 -9.03 22.24
N SER A 47 -12.17 -8.21 21.64
CA SER A 47 -13.34 -8.70 20.88
C SER A 47 -12.91 -9.55 19.69
N LEU A 48 -11.94 -9.09 18.89
CA LEU A 48 -11.40 -9.85 17.76
C LEU A 48 -10.74 -11.17 18.20
N ILE A 49 -9.99 -11.15 19.29
CA ILE A 49 -9.38 -12.38 19.85
C ILE A 49 -10.46 -13.38 20.27
N HIS A 50 -11.52 -12.90 20.94
CA HIS A 50 -12.65 -13.75 21.31
C HIS A 50 -13.34 -14.36 20.08
N ASP A 51 -13.57 -13.59 19.02
CA ASP A 51 -14.10 -14.08 17.75
C ASP A 51 -13.17 -15.13 17.11
N GLY A 52 -11.85 -14.95 17.23
CA GLY A 52 -10.85 -15.91 16.79
C GLY A 52 -10.90 -17.21 17.58
N GLU A 53 -11.05 -17.12 18.89
CA GLU A 53 -11.21 -18.29 19.79
C GLU A 53 -12.47 -19.09 19.44
N LEU A 54 -13.61 -18.41 19.18
CA LEU A 54 -14.85 -19.07 18.74
C LEU A 54 -14.69 -19.77 17.39
N LYS A 55 -14.00 -19.14 16.41
CA LYS A 55 -13.68 -19.75 15.11
C LYS A 55 -12.82 -20.99 15.27
N ALA A 56 -11.81 -20.95 16.17
CA ALA A 56 -10.95 -22.08 16.48
C ALA A 56 -11.71 -23.26 17.09
N GLU A 57 -12.68 -22.99 17.95
CA GLU A 57 -13.52 -24.00 18.56
C GLU A 57 -14.50 -24.64 17.57
N ALA A 58 -15.05 -23.83 16.66
CA ALA A 58 -15.96 -24.29 15.61
C ALA A 58 -15.28 -25.11 14.51
N ALA A 59 -13.97 -24.93 14.31
CA ALA A 59 -13.19 -25.64 13.30
C ALA A 59 -12.94 -27.10 13.69
N GLN A 60 -13.80 -28.01 13.28
CA GLN A 60 -13.72 -29.43 13.60
C GLN A 60 -12.49 -30.13 12.96
N GLU A 61 -11.94 -29.55 11.90
CA GLU A 61 -10.84 -30.12 11.11
C GLU A 61 -9.46 -29.92 11.74
N LEU A 62 -9.32 -29.01 12.72
CA LEU A 62 -8.04 -28.72 13.36
C LEU A 62 -7.64 -29.85 14.35
N THR A 63 -6.37 -30.23 14.30
CA THR A 63 -5.77 -31.11 15.29
C THR A 63 -5.71 -30.45 16.67
N HIS A 64 -5.43 -31.24 17.72
CA HIS A 64 -5.25 -30.69 19.07
C HIS A 64 -4.07 -29.70 19.13
N GLU A 65 -2.95 -30.06 18.50
CA GLU A 65 -1.75 -29.22 18.42
C GLU A 65 -2.02 -27.89 17.70
N GLN A 66 -2.74 -27.92 16.59
CA GLN A 66 -3.12 -26.71 15.85
C GLN A 66 -4.03 -25.79 16.68
N ARG A 67 -5.00 -26.34 17.42
CA ARG A 67 -5.85 -25.54 18.31
C ARG A 67 -5.08 -24.91 19.47
N GLU A 68 -4.12 -25.62 20.04
CA GLU A 68 -3.26 -25.11 21.11
C GLU A 68 -2.35 -23.99 20.56
N ALA A 69 -1.72 -24.21 19.42
CA ALA A 69 -0.89 -23.21 18.74
C ALA A 69 -1.71 -21.94 18.40
N LEU A 70 -2.91 -22.09 17.85
CA LEU A 70 -3.81 -21.00 17.54
C LEU A 70 -4.15 -20.17 18.78
N ARG A 71 -4.46 -20.81 19.92
CA ARG A 71 -4.71 -20.09 21.20
C ARG A 71 -3.47 -19.34 21.67
N ASN A 72 -2.29 -19.95 21.56
CA ASN A 72 -1.02 -19.30 21.91
C ASN A 72 -0.73 -18.08 21.04
N ASP A 73 -1.00 -18.18 19.73
CA ASP A 73 -0.84 -17.07 18.79
C ASP A 73 -1.82 -15.95 19.07
N LEU A 74 -3.08 -16.25 19.35
CA LEU A 74 -4.08 -15.26 19.77
C LEU A 74 -3.68 -14.54 21.08
N ALA A 75 -3.16 -15.29 22.05
CA ALA A 75 -2.63 -14.70 23.29
C ALA A 75 -1.42 -13.77 23.00
N ARG A 76 -0.53 -14.19 22.11
CA ARG A 76 0.62 -13.39 21.67
C ARG A 76 0.21 -12.10 20.96
N ILE A 77 -0.83 -12.14 20.14
CA ILE A 77 -1.40 -10.93 19.50
C ILE A 77 -1.96 -9.99 20.57
N ARG A 78 -2.69 -10.50 21.57
CA ARG A 78 -3.20 -9.70 22.69
C ARG A 78 -2.07 -9.04 23.48
N ASP A 79 -1.03 -9.78 23.82
CA ASP A 79 0.14 -9.27 24.53
C ASP A 79 0.86 -8.19 23.72
N PHE A 80 1.03 -8.39 22.41
CA PHE A 80 1.62 -7.39 21.54
C PHE A 80 0.86 -6.05 21.59
N PHE A 81 -0.45 -6.05 21.43
CA PHE A 81 -1.24 -4.81 21.49
C PHE A 81 -1.29 -4.17 22.88
N THR A 82 -1.11 -4.96 23.93
CA THR A 82 -1.15 -4.48 25.32
C THR A 82 0.18 -3.91 25.79
N ARG A 83 1.31 -4.44 25.32
CA ARG A 83 2.64 -4.15 25.87
C ARG A 83 3.59 -3.49 24.87
N ASP A 84 3.57 -3.93 23.64
CA ASP A 84 4.63 -3.63 22.66
C ASP A 84 4.16 -2.68 21.54
N PHE A 85 2.86 -2.59 21.34
CA PHE A 85 2.30 -1.78 20.27
C PHE A 85 2.25 -0.30 20.67
N ASP A 86 3.00 0.51 19.94
CA ASP A 86 2.88 1.97 19.95
C ASP A 86 2.12 2.41 18.69
N ARG A 87 1.02 3.12 18.89
CA ARG A 87 0.15 3.63 17.83
C ARG A 87 0.88 4.59 16.90
N ASP A 88 1.74 5.46 17.44
CA ASP A 88 2.61 6.43 16.73
C ASP A 88 1.91 7.08 15.51
N GLY A 89 0.67 7.53 15.69
CA GLY A 89 -0.13 8.21 14.67
C GLY A 89 -0.79 7.31 13.63
N SER A 90 -0.60 5.99 13.65
CA SER A 90 -1.31 5.07 12.78
C SER A 90 -2.80 5.04 13.07
N ARG A 91 -3.62 4.90 12.02
CA ARG A 91 -5.08 4.83 12.12
C ARG A 91 -5.61 3.40 12.14
N ALA A 92 -4.77 2.43 11.79
CA ALA A 92 -5.07 1.01 11.93
C ALA A 92 -3.79 0.20 12.09
N ALA A 93 -3.95 -1.08 12.44
CA ALA A 93 -2.86 -2.04 12.49
C ALA A 93 -3.28 -3.37 11.89
N ALA A 94 -2.33 -4.08 11.27
CA ALA A 94 -2.51 -5.46 10.86
C ALA A 94 -1.43 -6.35 11.46
N VAL A 95 -1.83 -7.55 11.89
CA VAL A 95 -0.93 -8.57 12.44
C VAL A 95 -1.17 -9.89 11.69
N PHE A 96 -0.09 -10.49 11.22
CA PHE A 96 -0.09 -11.78 10.54
C PHE A 96 0.78 -12.75 11.33
N VAL A 97 0.22 -13.88 11.73
CA VAL A 97 0.92 -14.85 12.57
C VAL A 97 0.57 -16.29 12.23
N ASP A 98 1.57 -17.15 12.29
CA ASP A 98 1.49 -18.59 12.41
C ASP A 98 2.70 -19.05 13.23
N GLY A 99 2.48 -19.42 14.49
CA GLY A 99 3.55 -19.78 15.42
C GLY A 99 4.25 -21.07 15.06
N LEU A 100 3.54 -22.06 14.53
CA LEU A 100 4.10 -23.36 14.14
C LEU A 100 4.99 -23.26 12.89
N ASP A 101 4.68 -22.33 12.01
CA ASP A 101 5.46 -22.04 10.78
C ASP A 101 6.36 -20.80 10.92
N ASN A 102 6.56 -20.29 12.17
CA ASN A 102 7.42 -19.17 12.51
C ASN A 102 7.13 -17.87 11.77
N ALA A 103 5.89 -17.63 11.37
CA ALA A 103 5.48 -16.38 10.75
C ALA A 103 5.04 -15.37 11.82
N TRP A 104 5.58 -14.16 11.75
CA TRP A 104 5.13 -12.99 12.51
C TRP A 104 5.44 -11.72 11.74
N ARG A 105 4.41 -10.98 11.36
CA ARG A 105 4.52 -9.68 10.69
C ARG A 105 3.52 -8.71 11.28
N THR A 106 3.93 -7.47 11.45
CA THR A 106 3.07 -6.38 11.94
C THR A 106 3.19 -5.19 11.01
N LEU A 107 2.05 -4.59 10.67
CA LEU A 107 1.98 -3.40 9.83
C LEU A 107 1.22 -2.31 10.58
N ARG A 108 1.72 -1.08 10.50
CA ARG A 108 1.01 0.13 10.90
C ARG A 108 0.43 0.78 9.65
N LEU A 109 -0.86 1.10 9.70
CA LEU A 109 -1.60 1.58 8.55
C LEU A 109 -1.96 3.07 8.72
N ALA A 110 -1.80 3.82 7.64
CA ALA A 110 -2.12 5.25 7.60
C ALA A 110 -3.63 5.52 7.55
N ASP A 111 -4.36 4.61 6.90
CA ASP A 111 -5.80 4.69 6.72
C ASP A 111 -6.50 3.66 7.61
N PRO A 112 -7.75 3.94 8.04
CA PRO A 112 -8.54 2.99 8.81
C PRO A 112 -8.87 1.76 7.96
N VAL A 113 -9.06 0.65 8.63
CA VAL A 113 -9.55 -0.62 8.06
C VAL A 113 -10.60 -1.18 8.98
N ASP A 114 -11.54 -1.94 8.44
CA ASP A 114 -12.55 -2.61 9.27
C ASP A 114 -11.90 -3.64 10.19
N ASP A 115 -12.39 -3.71 11.43
CA ASP A 115 -12.00 -4.72 12.38
C ASP A 115 -12.29 -6.12 11.82
N LYS A 116 -11.26 -6.94 11.72
CA LYS A 116 -11.41 -8.29 11.16
C LYS A 116 -10.40 -9.26 11.73
N ILE A 117 -10.85 -10.47 12.01
CA ILE A 117 -10.00 -11.62 12.24
C ILE A 117 -10.32 -12.71 11.23
N ALA A 118 -9.30 -13.19 10.53
CA ALA A 118 -9.37 -14.34 9.63
C ALA A 118 -8.41 -15.43 10.11
N VAL A 119 -8.86 -16.67 10.06
CA VAL A 119 -8.07 -17.86 10.36
C VAL A 119 -8.22 -18.82 9.18
N GLY A 120 -7.12 -19.29 8.63
CA GLY A 120 -7.12 -20.14 7.44
C GLY A 120 -5.76 -20.77 7.19
N ARG A 121 -5.53 -21.18 5.94
CA ARG A 121 -4.22 -21.67 5.50
C ARG A 121 -3.35 -20.54 4.90
N GLU A 122 -3.97 -19.49 4.40
CA GLU A 122 -3.33 -18.32 3.83
C GLU A 122 -3.69 -17.07 4.63
N PHE A 123 -2.85 -16.03 4.54
CA PHE A 123 -3.17 -14.74 5.14
C PHE A 123 -4.29 -14.02 4.37
N TYR A 124 -5.10 -13.27 5.09
CA TYR A 124 -6.16 -12.45 4.51
C TYR A 124 -5.60 -11.06 4.16
N LEU A 125 -5.38 -10.78 2.88
CA LEU A 125 -4.66 -9.58 2.40
C LEU A 125 -5.56 -8.56 1.69
N ALA A 126 -6.78 -8.91 1.34
CA ALA A 126 -7.67 -8.04 0.59
C ALA A 126 -7.79 -6.60 1.15
N PRO A 127 -7.87 -6.36 2.49
CA PRO A 127 -7.92 -5.01 3.03
C PRO A 127 -6.65 -4.17 2.84
N LEU A 128 -5.51 -4.80 2.56
CA LEU A 128 -4.25 -4.08 2.34
C LEU A 128 -4.11 -3.57 0.91
N VAL A 129 -4.77 -4.21 -0.07
CA VAL A 129 -4.65 -3.84 -1.49
C VAL A 129 -5.03 -2.38 -1.73
N PRO A 130 -6.18 -1.89 -1.23
CA PRO A 130 -6.53 -0.48 -1.37
C PRO A 130 -5.52 0.49 -0.74
N LEU A 131 -4.71 0.03 0.20
CA LEU A 131 -3.75 0.88 0.93
C LEU A 131 -2.40 0.97 0.22
N VAL A 132 -2.06 -0.04 -0.59
CA VAL A 132 -0.81 -0.01 -1.35
C VAL A 132 -0.87 1.09 -2.39
N GLY A 133 0.06 2.01 -2.24
CA GLY A 133 0.18 3.10 -3.18
C GLY A 133 -0.65 4.35 -2.85
N ARG A 134 -1.50 4.34 -1.82
CA ARG A 134 -2.27 5.54 -1.37
C ARG A 134 -1.40 6.65 -0.76
N GLY A 135 -0.12 6.64 -1.04
CA GLY A 135 0.81 7.66 -0.59
C GLY A 135 1.90 7.14 0.34
N ASP A 136 1.72 6.02 1.02
CA ASP A 136 2.79 5.43 1.82
C ASP A 136 4.01 5.13 0.94
N GLY A 137 5.17 5.65 1.35
CA GLY A 137 6.39 5.61 0.56
C GLY A 137 6.53 6.76 -0.45
N ALA A 138 5.53 7.65 -0.60
CA ALA A 138 5.68 8.84 -1.42
C ALA A 138 6.70 9.82 -0.81
N LEU A 139 7.44 10.50 -1.67
CA LEU A 139 8.37 11.56 -1.27
C LEU A 139 7.71 12.93 -1.45
N ILE A 140 7.83 13.77 -0.45
CA ILE A 140 7.45 15.18 -0.52
C ILE A 140 8.73 16.00 -0.41
N ALA A 141 9.13 16.68 -1.49
CA ALA A 141 10.31 17.50 -1.52
C ALA A 141 9.92 18.99 -1.47
N VAL A 142 10.31 19.65 -0.39
CA VAL A 142 10.16 21.11 -0.24
C VAL A 142 11.46 21.74 -0.69
N VAL A 143 11.42 22.51 -1.76
CA VAL A 143 12.64 23.03 -2.40
C VAL A 143 12.57 24.54 -2.53
N GLY A 144 13.51 25.20 -1.87
CA GLY A 144 13.81 26.62 -2.00
C GLY A 144 15.20 26.84 -2.62
N ARG A 145 15.61 28.10 -2.74
CA ARG A 145 16.91 28.47 -3.31
C ARG A 145 18.10 28.22 -2.34
N GLU A 146 17.83 28.07 -1.05
CA GLU A 146 18.83 27.93 0.01
C GLU A 146 18.63 26.65 0.85
N ARG A 147 17.41 26.11 0.85
CA ARG A 147 17.07 24.92 1.63
C ARG A 147 16.22 23.97 0.81
N GLY A 148 16.56 22.70 0.88
CA GLY A 148 15.79 21.60 0.31
C GLY A 148 15.58 20.50 1.34
N THR A 149 14.34 20.18 1.68
CA THR A 149 14.00 19.14 2.64
C THR A 149 13.18 18.07 1.93
N VAL A 150 13.57 16.82 2.10
CA VAL A 150 12.86 15.67 1.53
C VAL A 150 12.25 14.86 2.66
N TYR A 151 10.95 14.71 2.62
CA TYR A 151 10.17 13.86 3.52
C TYR A 151 9.72 12.60 2.82
N ILE A 152 9.52 11.54 3.60
CA ILE A 152 8.82 10.33 3.16
C ILE A 152 7.50 10.24 3.93
N LEU A 153 6.42 9.93 3.22
CA LEU A 153 5.13 9.63 3.83
C LEU A 153 5.14 8.19 4.35
N ARG A 154 4.91 8.02 5.65
CA ARG A 154 4.79 6.72 6.32
C ARG A 154 3.67 6.75 7.35
N ALA A 155 2.80 5.78 7.30
CA ALA A 155 1.68 5.65 8.25
C ALA A 155 0.94 6.98 8.47
N GLY A 156 0.70 7.75 7.39
CA GLY A 156 -0.01 9.04 7.46
C GLY A 156 0.79 10.21 8.01
N ARG A 157 2.12 10.09 8.19
CA ARG A 157 3.02 11.14 8.69
C ARG A 157 4.18 11.36 7.74
N LEU A 158 4.73 12.57 7.77
CA LEU A 158 5.95 12.91 7.06
C LEU A 158 7.16 12.77 7.98
N ASP A 159 8.03 11.82 7.64
CA ASP A 159 9.33 11.65 8.28
C ASP A 159 10.39 12.33 7.43
N GLU A 160 11.24 13.15 8.04
CA GLU A 160 12.32 13.81 7.33
C GLU A 160 13.42 12.80 6.96
N LEU A 161 13.79 12.77 5.69
CA LEU A 161 14.88 11.93 5.17
C LEU A 161 16.16 12.72 4.94
N VAL A 162 16.01 13.94 4.44
CA VAL A 162 17.13 14.81 4.03
C VAL A 162 16.78 16.26 4.34
N ASP A 163 17.68 16.97 5.00
CA ASP A 163 17.63 18.42 5.13
C ASP A 163 18.96 18.97 4.56
N GLN A 164 18.87 19.56 3.37
CA GLN A 164 20.01 20.17 2.68
C GLN A 164 19.90 21.69 2.85
N PHE A 165 20.77 22.26 3.63
CA PHE A 165 20.88 23.70 3.82
C PHE A 165 22.22 24.21 3.29
N ASP A 166 22.16 25.24 2.48
CA ASP A 166 23.33 25.92 1.92
C ASP A 166 23.24 27.42 2.20
N GLU A 167 24.15 27.91 3.00
CA GLU A 167 24.19 29.32 3.41
C GLU A 167 24.50 30.22 2.19
N THR A 168 23.55 31.09 1.83
CA THR A 168 23.81 32.17 0.87
C THR A 168 24.22 33.43 1.61
N PRO A 169 25.33 34.11 1.22
CA PRO A 169 25.72 35.36 1.85
C PRO A 169 24.62 36.42 1.77
N GLY A 170 24.30 37.03 2.91
CA GLY A 170 23.27 38.04 3.04
C GLY A 170 23.44 39.22 2.06
N ARG A 171 22.33 39.81 1.65
CA ARG A 171 22.30 40.94 0.71
C ARG A 171 22.90 42.17 1.36
N HIS A 172 24.07 42.59 0.90
CA HIS A 172 24.64 43.91 1.26
C HIS A 172 24.29 44.91 0.16
N ASP A 173 23.48 45.94 0.51
CA ASP A 173 23.15 47.05 -0.33
C ASP A 173 24.32 48.05 -0.45
N GLN A 174 25.34 47.71 -1.29
CA GLN A 174 26.32 48.69 -1.74
C GLN A 174 26.38 48.68 -3.26
N GLY A 175 26.02 49.82 -3.85
CA GLY A 175 25.84 49.97 -5.29
C GLY A 175 27.14 49.95 -6.11
N GLY A 176 27.02 49.57 -7.36
CA GLY A 176 28.06 49.67 -8.37
C GLY A 176 28.38 48.32 -9.05
N TRP A 177 29.46 48.29 -9.79
CA TRP A 177 29.96 47.11 -10.56
C TRP A 177 30.13 45.82 -9.75
N SER A 178 30.16 45.93 -8.46
CA SER A 178 30.16 44.79 -7.55
C SER A 178 28.80 44.05 -7.52
N GLN A 179 27.69 44.72 -7.75
CA GLN A 179 26.34 44.16 -7.65
C GLN A 179 26.04 43.09 -8.71
N ALA A 180 26.43 43.32 -9.97
CA ALA A 180 26.28 42.32 -11.04
C ALA A 180 27.17 41.07 -10.83
N ARG A 181 28.34 41.23 -10.21
CA ARG A 181 29.23 40.13 -9.89
C ARG A 181 28.70 39.35 -8.69
N TYR A 182 28.16 40.06 -7.71
CA TYR A 182 27.53 39.47 -6.53
C TYR A 182 26.24 38.72 -6.93
N GLN A 183 25.39 39.31 -7.76
CA GLN A 183 24.18 38.65 -8.25
C GLN A 183 24.48 37.34 -8.98
N ARG A 184 25.47 37.32 -9.87
CA ARG A 184 25.90 36.08 -10.55
C ARG A 184 26.48 35.05 -9.58
N HIS A 185 27.09 35.49 -8.49
CA HIS A 185 27.60 34.59 -7.46
C HIS A 185 26.44 33.93 -6.70
N ILE A 186 25.40 34.67 -6.31
CA ILE A 186 24.18 34.16 -5.65
C ILE A 186 23.44 33.19 -6.57
N GLU A 187 23.26 33.55 -7.85
CA GLU A 187 22.63 32.66 -8.84
C GLU A 187 23.38 31.33 -8.99
N LYS A 188 24.73 31.39 -9.02
CA LYS A 188 25.54 30.18 -9.05
C LYS A 188 25.38 29.31 -7.79
N LEU A 189 25.36 29.92 -6.60
CA LEU A 189 25.15 29.20 -5.34
C LEU A 189 23.79 28.51 -5.31
N ALA A 190 22.73 29.21 -5.73
CA ALA A 190 21.39 28.66 -5.85
C ALA A 190 21.34 27.47 -6.83
N ALA A 191 21.96 27.62 -8.02
CA ALA A 191 22.04 26.54 -9.01
C ALA A 191 22.80 25.30 -8.48
N ASP A 192 23.91 25.52 -7.76
CA ASP A 192 24.70 24.44 -7.14
C ASP A 192 23.93 23.77 -6.00
N HIS A 193 23.11 24.52 -5.23
CA HIS A 193 22.20 24.00 -4.23
C HIS A 193 21.13 23.12 -4.86
N LEU A 194 20.39 23.62 -5.86
CA LEU A 194 19.36 22.88 -6.55
C LEU A 194 19.87 21.58 -7.18
N ARG A 195 21.11 21.58 -7.70
CA ARG A 195 21.76 20.36 -8.22
C ARG A 195 21.95 19.34 -7.10
N ARG A 196 22.44 19.76 -5.91
CA ARG A 196 22.60 18.85 -4.75
C ARG A 196 21.25 18.29 -4.28
N VAL A 197 20.20 19.10 -4.25
CA VAL A 197 18.84 18.63 -3.94
C VAL A 197 18.38 17.61 -4.97
N GLY A 198 18.60 17.85 -6.26
CA GLY A 198 18.29 16.91 -7.34
C GLY A 198 19.03 15.58 -7.19
N GLU A 199 20.33 15.60 -6.83
CA GLU A 199 21.11 14.40 -6.56
C GLU A 199 20.63 13.63 -5.32
N GLN A 200 20.15 14.33 -4.30
CA GLN A 200 19.52 13.69 -3.13
C GLN A 200 18.21 13.01 -3.50
N LEU A 201 17.36 13.70 -4.26
CA LEU A 201 16.11 13.11 -4.77
C LEU A 201 16.38 11.86 -5.61
N ASP A 202 17.34 11.93 -6.52
CA ASP A 202 17.75 10.79 -7.36
C ASP A 202 18.16 9.58 -6.51
N ARG A 203 18.97 9.80 -5.48
CA ARG A 203 19.35 8.73 -4.53
C ARG A 203 18.15 8.11 -3.83
N GLN A 204 17.20 8.93 -3.38
CA GLN A 204 16.01 8.41 -2.69
C GLN A 204 15.05 7.70 -3.65
N VAL A 205 14.86 8.22 -4.86
CA VAL A 205 14.03 7.59 -5.90
C VAL A 205 14.57 6.21 -6.27
N ARG A 206 15.87 6.07 -6.45
CA ARG A 206 16.50 4.76 -6.71
C ARG A 206 16.42 3.82 -5.52
N ARG A 207 16.66 4.32 -4.31
CA ARG A 207 16.61 3.52 -3.07
C ARG A 207 15.21 2.94 -2.80
N LEU A 208 14.16 3.70 -3.12
CA LEU A 208 12.77 3.35 -2.85
C LEU A 208 12.07 2.70 -4.06
N GLN A 209 12.81 2.35 -5.10
CA GLN A 209 12.30 1.68 -6.30
C GLN A 209 11.11 2.41 -6.95
N SER A 210 11.36 3.66 -7.35
CA SER A 210 10.38 4.52 -8.04
C SER A 210 9.17 4.93 -7.17
N PRO A 211 9.42 5.60 -6.04
CA PRO A 211 8.35 6.21 -5.24
C PRO A 211 7.68 7.34 -6.04
N ARG A 212 6.48 7.72 -5.63
CA ARG A 212 5.84 8.93 -6.14
C ARG A 212 6.47 10.14 -5.48
N VAL A 213 6.68 11.20 -6.24
CA VAL A 213 7.31 12.43 -5.76
C VAL A 213 6.33 13.59 -5.94
N VAL A 214 6.03 14.29 -4.86
CA VAL A 214 5.37 15.61 -4.89
C VAL A 214 6.42 16.65 -4.59
N ILE A 215 6.56 17.66 -5.45
CA ILE A 215 7.49 18.77 -5.23
C ILE A 215 6.70 20.01 -4.81
N VAL A 216 7.17 20.62 -3.73
CA VAL A 216 6.64 21.89 -3.19
C VAL A 216 7.71 22.95 -3.40
N ALA A 217 7.46 23.89 -4.31
CA ALA A 217 8.39 24.94 -4.68
C ALA A 217 7.65 26.16 -5.26
N THR A 218 8.31 27.32 -5.27
CA THR A 218 7.80 28.47 -6.03
C THR A 218 7.93 28.21 -7.54
N GLU A 219 7.17 28.95 -8.36
CA GLU A 219 7.23 28.81 -9.83
C GLU A 219 8.62 29.03 -10.39
N GLU A 220 9.34 30.01 -9.84
CA GLU A 220 10.73 30.32 -10.23
C GLU A 220 11.68 29.15 -9.89
N THR A 221 11.60 28.64 -8.66
CA THR A 221 12.43 27.51 -8.22
C THR A 221 12.10 26.24 -8.99
N ARG A 222 10.82 26.03 -9.34
CA ARG A 222 10.37 24.90 -10.16
C ARG A 222 11.08 24.86 -11.51
N ALA A 223 11.11 25.99 -12.23
CA ALA A 223 11.76 26.08 -13.54
C ALA A 223 13.26 25.75 -13.44
N GLU A 224 13.96 26.34 -12.47
CA GLU A 224 15.39 26.09 -12.23
C GLU A 224 15.67 24.63 -11.79
N LEU A 225 14.80 24.08 -10.93
CA LEU A 225 14.95 22.69 -10.44
C LEU A 225 14.72 21.68 -11.56
N ASP A 226 13.73 21.90 -12.42
CA ASP A 226 13.43 21.00 -13.54
C ASP A 226 14.62 20.82 -14.50
N GLU A 227 15.46 21.84 -14.68
CA GLU A 227 16.64 21.74 -15.51
C GLU A 227 17.70 20.77 -14.97
N VAL A 228 17.75 20.58 -13.64
CA VAL A 228 18.79 19.78 -12.99
C VAL A 228 18.32 18.39 -12.54
N LEU A 229 17.01 18.11 -12.62
CA LEU A 229 16.46 16.80 -12.25
C LEU A 229 16.79 15.72 -13.28
N SER A 230 17.14 14.52 -12.81
CA SER A 230 17.30 13.34 -13.66
C SER A 230 15.97 12.91 -14.29
N HIS A 231 16.04 12.15 -15.38
CA HIS A 231 14.87 11.59 -16.04
C HIS A 231 14.08 10.67 -15.10
N GLU A 232 14.75 9.92 -14.23
CA GLU A 232 14.13 9.03 -13.25
C GLU A 232 13.30 9.81 -12.23
N VAL A 233 13.85 10.91 -11.69
CA VAL A 233 13.11 11.78 -10.78
C VAL A 233 11.92 12.44 -11.49
N LYS A 234 12.11 12.95 -12.72
CA LYS A 234 11.01 13.55 -13.51
C LYS A 234 9.86 12.58 -13.74
N ASN A 235 10.16 11.32 -14.03
CA ASN A 235 9.14 10.27 -14.20
C ASN A 235 8.43 9.92 -12.89
N ALA A 236 9.10 10.09 -11.75
CA ALA A 236 8.52 9.83 -10.44
C ALA A 236 7.64 10.99 -9.93
N ILE A 237 7.77 12.21 -10.50
CA ILE A 237 6.98 13.37 -10.10
C ILE A 237 5.52 13.17 -10.52
N VAL A 238 4.64 13.17 -9.54
CA VAL A 238 3.18 13.07 -9.73
C VAL A 238 2.47 14.41 -9.67
N GLY A 239 3.11 15.44 -9.11
CA GLY A 239 2.59 16.79 -9.11
C GLY A 239 3.50 17.80 -8.41
N TRP A 240 3.11 19.06 -8.59
CA TRP A 240 3.78 20.23 -8.03
C TRP A 240 2.80 21.04 -7.22
N ALA A 241 3.28 21.62 -6.13
CA ALA A 241 2.51 22.51 -5.29
C ALA A 241 3.35 23.71 -4.83
N GLN A 242 2.68 24.69 -4.25
CA GLN A 242 3.31 25.79 -3.55
C GLN A 242 2.90 25.75 -2.08
N ALA A 243 3.81 26.14 -1.21
CA ALA A 243 3.54 26.33 0.20
C ALA A 243 4.30 27.54 0.73
N GLU A 244 3.89 28.04 1.88
CA GLU A 244 4.65 29.07 2.60
C GLU A 244 6.00 28.52 3.05
N ALA A 245 7.00 29.39 3.18
CA ALA A 245 8.38 29.05 3.48
C ALA A 245 8.58 28.25 4.80
N HIS A 246 7.59 28.30 5.69
CA HIS A 246 7.62 27.66 7.02
C HIS A 246 6.49 26.66 7.22
N ALA A 247 5.96 26.08 6.13
CA ALA A 247 4.90 25.08 6.22
C ALA A 247 5.34 23.89 7.06
N THR A 248 4.49 23.52 8.02
CA THR A 248 4.71 22.37 8.90
C THR A 248 4.54 21.05 8.13
N PRO A 249 5.07 19.93 8.60
CA PRO A 249 4.83 18.62 7.98
C PRO A 249 3.33 18.29 7.82
N ALA A 250 2.48 18.71 8.74
CA ALA A 250 1.02 18.51 8.65
C ALA A 250 0.40 19.32 7.48
N GLU A 251 0.81 20.57 7.31
CA GLU A 251 0.36 21.42 6.19
C GLU A 251 0.88 20.89 4.86
N LEU A 252 2.14 20.45 4.80
CA LEU A 252 2.73 19.83 3.61
C LEU A 252 1.97 18.55 3.22
N LEU A 253 1.59 17.73 4.19
CA LEU A 253 0.79 16.55 3.94
C LEU A 253 -0.61 16.91 3.43
N ALA A 254 -1.24 17.93 3.99
CA ALA A 254 -2.55 18.42 3.52
C ALA A 254 -2.50 18.91 2.06
N ILE A 255 -1.37 19.51 1.64
CA ILE A 255 -1.13 19.95 0.26
C ILE A 255 -0.85 18.76 -0.67
N ALA A 256 -0.05 17.78 -0.22
CA ALA A 256 0.36 16.65 -1.05
C ALA A 256 -0.74 15.60 -1.24
N ARG A 257 -1.61 15.42 -0.26
CA ARG A 257 -2.68 14.39 -0.27
C ARG A 257 -3.59 14.48 -1.50
N PRO A 258 -4.21 15.61 -1.85
CA PRO A 258 -5.06 15.70 -3.03
C PRO A 258 -4.30 15.41 -4.34
N ILE A 259 -3.03 15.75 -4.43
CA ILE A 259 -2.19 15.45 -5.61
C ILE A 259 -1.98 13.94 -5.75
N LEU A 260 -1.70 13.26 -4.65
CA LEU A 260 -1.56 11.80 -4.63
C LEU A 260 -2.89 11.11 -4.96
N GLU A 261 -4.01 11.59 -4.43
CA GLU A 261 -5.35 11.07 -4.73
C GLU A 261 -5.73 11.27 -6.21
N GLU A 262 -5.47 12.42 -6.79
CA GLU A 262 -5.71 12.68 -8.21
C GLU A 262 -4.86 11.76 -9.11
N TRP A 263 -3.60 11.55 -8.74
CA TRP A 263 -2.74 10.61 -9.45
C TRP A 263 -3.31 9.19 -9.41
N HIS A 264 -3.80 8.71 -8.25
CA HIS A 264 -4.44 7.40 -8.12
C HIS A 264 -5.70 7.31 -8.98
N ALA A 265 -6.60 8.28 -8.89
CA ALA A 265 -7.81 8.31 -9.71
C ALA A 265 -7.49 8.27 -11.21
N LYS A 266 -6.36 8.90 -11.64
CA LYS A 266 -5.88 8.79 -13.02
C LYS A 266 -5.41 7.39 -13.37
N GLN A 267 -4.69 6.71 -12.47
CA GLN A 267 -4.25 5.33 -12.69
C GLN A 267 -5.44 4.37 -12.79
N GLU A 268 -6.45 4.53 -11.93
CA GLU A 268 -7.69 3.75 -12.00
C GLU A 268 -8.38 3.93 -13.37
N ARG A 269 -8.57 5.19 -13.81
CA ARG A 269 -9.18 5.48 -15.13
C ARG A 269 -8.41 4.83 -16.27
N GLN A 270 -7.10 4.95 -16.30
CA GLN A 270 -6.27 4.36 -17.35
C GLN A 270 -6.35 2.83 -17.37
N ALA A 271 -6.38 2.21 -16.19
CA ALA A 271 -6.51 0.76 -16.08
C ALA A 271 -7.88 0.27 -16.56
N VAL A 272 -8.95 0.97 -16.19
CA VAL A 272 -10.32 0.64 -16.63
C VAL A 272 -10.50 0.85 -18.14
N GLU A 273 -9.97 1.96 -18.70
CA GLU A 273 -10.02 2.21 -20.14
C GLU A 273 -9.31 1.08 -20.92
N ARG A 274 -8.10 0.69 -20.48
CA ARG A 274 -7.35 -0.41 -21.08
C ARG A 274 -8.13 -1.73 -20.98
N TRP A 275 -8.73 -2.00 -19.81
CA TRP A 275 -9.53 -3.20 -19.60
C TRP A 275 -10.75 -3.24 -20.55
N ARG A 276 -11.49 -2.13 -20.69
CA ARG A 276 -12.64 -2.03 -21.60
C ARG A 276 -12.25 -2.26 -23.05
N GLU A 277 -11.11 -1.71 -23.47
CA GLU A 277 -10.60 -1.91 -24.84
C GLU A 277 -10.26 -3.38 -25.11
N GLU A 278 -9.59 -4.05 -24.21
CA GLU A 278 -9.19 -5.45 -24.35
C GLU A 278 -10.39 -6.40 -24.24
N GLU A 279 -11.33 -6.10 -23.34
CA GLU A 279 -12.58 -6.86 -23.19
C GLU A 279 -13.46 -6.71 -24.43
N GLY A 280 -13.68 -5.48 -24.91
CA GLY A 280 -14.47 -5.24 -26.12
C GLY A 280 -13.89 -5.85 -27.41
N ARG A 281 -12.60 -6.15 -27.42
CA ARG A 281 -11.94 -6.91 -28.50
C ARG A 281 -12.05 -8.43 -28.32
N GLY A 282 -12.54 -8.90 -27.17
CA GLY A 282 -12.51 -10.31 -26.79
C GLY A 282 -11.09 -10.88 -26.69
N ALA A 283 -10.13 -10.04 -26.28
CA ALA A 283 -8.70 -10.37 -26.31
C ALA A 283 -8.16 -10.63 -24.90
N ARG A 284 -7.31 -9.72 -24.39
CA ARG A 284 -6.54 -9.93 -23.16
C ARG A 284 -7.22 -9.32 -21.93
N ALA A 285 -8.51 -9.62 -21.74
CA ALA A 285 -9.22 -9.24 -20.53
C ALA A 285 -10.22 -10.33 -20.12
N THR A 286 -10.60 -10.31 -18.85
CA THR A 286 -11.70 -11.08 -18.28
C THR A 286 -12.69 -10.18 -17.57
N ALA A 287 -13.96 -10.55 -17.59
CA ALA A 287 -15.05 -9.88 -16.93
C ALA A 287 -15.79 -10.86 -16.01
N GLY A 288 -16.04 -10.43 -14.76
CA GLY A 288 -16.77 -11.22 -13.76
C GLY A 288 -15.95 -12.33 -13.11
N TRP A 289 -16.51 -12.91 -12.08
CA TRP A 289 -15.86 -13.86 -11.18
C TRP A 289 -15.37 -15.14 -11.87
N PRO A 290 -16.19 -15.86 -12.69
CA PRO A 290 -15.77 -17.16 -13.22
C PRO A 290 -14.49 -17.07 -14.04
N ALA A 291 -14.49 -16.20 -15.06
CA ALA A 291 -13.37 -16.03 -15.96
C ALA A 291 -12.12 -15.46 -15.27
N THR A 292 -12.33 -14.54 -14.30
CA THR A 292 -11.22 -13.91 -13.56
C THR A 292 -10.55 -14.89 -12.60
N LEU A 293 -11.32 -15.72 -11.89
CA LEU A 293 -10.77 -16.75 -10.99
C LEU A 293 -10.02 -17.84 -11.75
N GLU A 294 -10.55 -18.25 -12.91
CA GLU A 294 -9.86 -19.18 -13.80
C GLU A 294 -8.53 -18.62 -14.27
N ALA A 295 -8.52 -17.38 -14.79
CA ALA A 295 -7.32 -16.72 -15.25
C ALA A 295 -6.28 -16.51 -14.11
N ALA A 296 -6.72 -16.18 -12.89
CA ALA A 296 -5.85 -16.05 -11.73
C ALA A 296 -5.21 -17.39 -11.36
N SER A 297 -5.98 -18.48 -11.33
CA SER A 297 -5.50 -19.83 -11.05
C SER A 297 -4.57 -20.36 -12.13
N ASP A 298 -4.74 -19.92 -13.38
CA ASP A 298 -3.89 -20.29 -14.53
C ASP A 298 -2.66 -19.38 -14.70
N ALA A 299 -2.38 -18.48 -13.73
CA ALA A 299 -1.26 -17.53 -13.76
C ALA A 299 -1.28 -16.57 -14.99
N ARG A 300 -2.44 -16.35 -15.62
CA ARG A 300 -2.59 -15.49 -16.79
C ARG A 300 -2.80 -14.01 -16.45
N VAL A 301 -3.13 -13.68 -15.22
CA VAL A 301 -3.43 -12.30 -14.83
C VAL A 301 -2.17 -11.43 -14.81
N GLU A 302 -2.20 -10.33 -15.56
CA GLU A 302 -1.24 -9.22 -15.48
C GLU A 302 -1.65 -8.24 -14.37
N LEU A 303 -2.93 -7.81 -14.41
CA LEU A 303 -3.51 -6.86 -13.46
C LEU A 303 -4.94 -7.27 -13.11
N LEU A 304 -5.16 -7.61 -11.85
CA LEU A 304 -6.50 -7.82 -11.28
C LEU A 304 -7.12 -6.48 -10.92
N LEU A 305 -8.33 -6.23 -11.39
CA LEU A 305 -9.14 -5.05 -11.07
C LEU A 305 -10.34 -5.48 -10.23
N PHE A 306 -10.63 -4.75 -9.16
CA PHE A 306 -11.84 -4.98 -8.38
C PHE A 306 -12.35 -3.68 -7.75
N GLU A 307 -13.66 -3.56 -7.59
CA GLU A 307 -14.30 -2.47 -6.86
C GLU A 307 -14.27 -2.72 -5.35
N GLU A 308 -14.12 -1.66 -4.56
CA GLU A 308 -14.16 -1.78 -3.09
C GLU A 308 -15.51 -2.35 -2.65
N GLY A 309 -15.46 -3.40 -1.83
CA GLY A 309 -16.64 -4.13 -1.36
C GLY A 309 -17.07 -5.31 -2.24
N ALA A 310 -16.48 -5.48 -3.42
CA ALA A 310 -16.71 -6.68 -4.22
C ALA A 310 -16.09 -7.89 -3.53
N ASP A 311 -16.94 -8.78 -3.02
CA ASP A 311 -16.54 -10.08 -2.46
C ASP A 311 -17.71 -11.06 -2.60
N ARG A 312 -17.40 -12.34 -2.72
CA ARG A 312 -18.39 -13.40 -2.73
C ARG A 312 -17.80 -14.75 -2.31
N PRO A 313 -18.63 -15.70 -1.86
CA PRO A 313 -18.18 -17.07 -1.67
C PRO A 313 -17.74 -17.69 -3.00
N VAL A 314 -16.62 -18.42 -2.95
CA VAL A 314 -16.03 -19.15 -4.07
C VAL A 314 -15.61 -20.55 -3.61
N TRP A 315 -15.05 -21.34 -4.50
CA TRP A 315 -14.60 -22.69 -4.21
C TRP A 315 -13.08 -22.79 -4.41
N GLN A 316 -12.41 -23.43 -3.49
CA GLN A 316 -10.96 -23.64 -3.52
C GLN A 316 -10.62 -25.11 -3.46
N CYS A 317 -9.71 -25.56 -4.31
CA CYS A 317 -9.13 -26.89 -4.18
C CYS A 317 -8.17 -26.93 -2.97
N PRO A 318 -8.40 -27.81 -1.99
CA PRO A 318 -7.55 -27.87 -0.80
C PRO A 318 -6.15 -28.38 -1.10
N ARG A 319 -5.94 -29.05 -2.24
CA ARG A 319 -4.68 -29.66 -2.62
C ARG A 319 -3.75 -28.71 -3.38
N ASP A 320 -4.23 -28.12 -4.45
CA ASP A 320 -3.42 -27.24 -5.32
C ASP A 320 -3.72 -25.75 -5.18
N GLY A 321 -4.80 -25.38 -4.45
CA GLY A 321 -5.18 -24.00 -4.20
C GLY A 321 -5.96 -23.34 -5.34
N ARG A 322 -6.27 -24.04 -6.43
CA ARG A 322 -7.07 -23.52 -7.55
C ARG A 322 -8.41 -22.99 -7.07
N VAL A 323 -8.84 -21.86 -7.60
CA VAL A 323 -10.09 -21.20 -7.22
C VAL A 323 -11.08 -21.24 -8.38
N SER A 324 -12.37 -21.40 -8.05
CA SER A 324 -13.48 -21.43 -9.01
C SER A 324 -14.70 -20.70 -8.44
N ALA A 325 -15.50 -20.12 -9.31
CA ALA A 325 -16.81 -19.56 -8.94
C ALA A 325 -17.84 -20.64 -8.65
N GLU A 326 -17.63 -21.85 -9.14
CA GLU A 326 -18.54 -22.99 -9.01
C GLU A 326 -17.88 -24.14 -8.26
N GLY A 327 -18.67 -24.88 -7.48
CA GLY A 327 -18.21 -26.07 -6.76
C GLY A 327 -18.13 -27.30 -7.67
N GLY A 328 -17.48 -28.33 -7.16
CA GLY A 328 -17.32 -29.59 -7.87
C GLY A 328 -15.93 -30.17 -7.73
N PRO A 329 -15.57 -31.16 -8.53
CA PRO A 329 -14.22 -31.70 -8.56
C PRO A 329 -13.25 -30.72 -9.22
N CYS A 330 -12.05 -30.58 -8.66
CA CYS A 330 -10.97 -29.78 -9.26
C CYS A 330 -10.65 -30.29 -10.68
N PRO A 331 -10.60 -29.43 -11.69
CA PRO A 331 -10.34 -29.85 -13.06
C PRO A 331 -8.93 -30.41 -13.28
N LEU A 332 -7.99 -30.17 -12.35
CA LEU A 332 -6.61 -30.65 -12.48
C LEU A 332 -6.41 -32.06 -11.88
N ASP A 333 -7.05 -32.37 -10.77
CA ASP A 333 -6.75 -33.60 -10.01
C ASP A 333 -8.00 -34.35 -9.51
N GLY A 334 -9.21 -33.83 -9.75
CA GLY A 334 -10.46 -34.41 -9.32
C GLY A 334 -10.79 -34.27 -7.82
N THR A 335 -9.95 -33.59 -7.04
CA THR A 335 -10.21 -33.34 -5.62
C THR A 335 -11.48 -32.50 -5.45
N GLN A 336 -12.36 -32.87 -4.50
CA GLN A 336 -13.56 -32.07 -4.21
C GLN A 336 -13.15 -30.71 -3.67
N MET A 337 -13.60 -29.64 -4.34
CA MET A 337 -13.34 -28.26 -3.92
C MET A 337 -14.20 -27.91 -2.70
N GLU A 338 -13.64 -27.07 -1.83
CA GLU A 338 -14.26 -26.59 -0.59
C GLU A 338 -14.76 -25.14 -0.78
N GLN A 339 -15.93 -24.84 -0.22
CA GLN A 339 -16.45 -23.48 -0.27
C GLN A 339 -15.69 -22.55 0.68
N ARG A 340 -15.31 -21.39 0.17
CA ARG A 340 -14.59 -20.33 0.90
C ARG A 340 -15.40 -19.03 0.84
N PRO A 341 -15.56 -18.30 1.95
CA PRO A 341 -16.34 -17.07 2.00
C PRO A 341 -15.58 -15.86 1.42
N ASP A 342 -14.29 -15.94 1.26
CA ASP A 342 -13.33 -14.86 1.02
C ASP A 342 -12.78 -14.89 -0.44
N GLY A 343 -13.67 -14.87 -1.42
CA GLY A 343 -13.33 -15.00 -2.83
C GLY A 343 -12.38 -13.92 -3.34
N LEU A 344 -12.60 -12.67 -2.95
CA LEU A 344 -11.70 -11.59 -3.32
C LEU A 344 -10.28 -11.82 -2.79
N ASN A 345 -10.17 -12.22 -1.55
CA ASN A 345 -8.85 -12.53 -0.98
C ASN A 345 -8.13 -13.61 -1.77
N LEU A 346 -8.84 -14.69 -2.13
CA LEU A 346 -8.27 -15.78 -2.91
C LEU A 346 -7.85 -15.35 -4.33
N ALA A 347 -8.64 -14.50 -5.00
CA ALA A 347 -8.27 -13.91 -6.29
C ALA A 347 -7.01 -13.06 -6.18
N VAL A 348 -6.90 -12.23 -5.12
CA VAL A 348 -5.72 -11.42 -4.82
C VAL A 348 -4.49 -12.29 -4.58
N LEU A 349 -4.61 -13.31 -3.72
CA LEU A 349 -3.52 -14.22 -3.40
C LEU A 349 -2.99 -14.94 -4.64
N GLN A 350 -3.89 -15.52 -5.45
CA GLN A 350 -3.51 -16.21 -6.71
C GLN A 350 -2.80 -15.25 -7.67
N THR A 351 -3.32 -14.04 -7.83
CA THR A 351 -2.70 -13.05 -8.71
C THR A 351 -1.30 -12.66 -8.24
N LEU A 352 -1.12 -12.36 -6.96
CA LEU A 352 0.17 -11.95 -6.40
C LEU A 352 1.19 -13.10 -6.38
N ALA A 353 0.77 -14.31 -6.01
CA ALA A 353 1.62 -15.51 -5.99
C ALA A 353 2.19 -15.83 -7.38
N HIS A 354 1.44 -15.54 -8.43
CA HIS A 354 1.88 -15.72 -9.82
C HIS A 354 2.53 -14.47 -10.44
N GLY A 355 2.88 -13.47 -9.61
CA GLY A 355 3.61 -12.28 -10.06
C GLY A 355 2.75 -11.28 -10.84
N GLY A 356 1.43 -11.34 -10.74
CA GLY A 356 0.51 -10.32 -11.21
C GLY A 356 0.50 -9.11 -10.29
N SER A 357 -0.21 -8.07 -10.71
CA SER A 357 -0.49 -6.87 -9.92
C SER A 357 -1.97 -6.78 -9.62
N VAL A 358 -2.33 -5.99 -8.63
CA VAL A 358 -3.72 -5.83 -8.20
C VAL A 358 -4.02 -4.34 -8.04
N LEU A 359 -5.20 -3.90 -8.47
CA LEU A 359 -5.67 -2.53 -8.32
C LEU A 359 -7.11 -2.51 -7.82
N SER A 360 -7.32 -1.88 -6.68
CA SER A 360 -8.64 -1.58 -6.15
C SER A 360 -9.18 -0.30 -6.79
N LEU A 361 -10.40 -0.35 -7.26
CA LEU A 361 -11.11 0.78 -7.87
C LEU A 361 -12.01 1.43 -6.81
N ARG A 362 -11.66 2.65 -6.46
CA ARG A 362 -12.41 3.47 -5.49
C ARG A 362 -13.26 4.54 -6.18
N HIS A 363 -12.74 5.09 -7.28
CA HIS A 363 -13.34 6.22 -7.98
C HIS A 363 -14.03 5.81 -9.28
N GLN A 364 -13.95 4.53 -9.64
CA GLN A 364 -14.52 3.97 -10.86
C GLN A 364 -15.47 2.82 -10.47
N HIS A 365 -16.67 2.81 -11.06
CA HIS A 365 -17.71 1.79 -10.84
C HIS A 365 -18.05 1.07 -12.14
N ASP A 366 -17.05 0.93 -13.00
CA ASP A 366 -17.21 0.38 -14.35
C ASP A 366 -17.28 -1.14 -14.39
N LEU A 367 -16.89 -1.79 -13.29
CA LEU A 367 -17.01 -3.24 -13.12
C LEU A 367 -18.32 -3.67 -12.47
N GLU A 368 -19.19 -2.75 -12.02
CA GLU A 368 -20.48 -3.09 -11.45
C GLU A 368 -21.30 -4.05 -12.33
N PRO A 369 -21.40 -3.88 -13.68
CA PRO A 369 -22.12 -4.81 -14.54
C PRO A 369 -21.56 -6.23 -14.58
N VAL A 370 -20.30 -6.41 -14.13
CA VAL A 370 -19.59 -7.68 -14.09
C VAL A 370 -19.25 -8.10 -12.65
N GLU A 371 -20.13 -7.76 -11.72
CA GLU A 371 -20.02 -8.09 -10.29
C GLU A 371 -18.76 -7.54 -9.60
N GLY A 372 -18.25 -6.40 -10.07
CA GLY A 372 -17.17 -5.66 -9.42
C GLY A 372 -15.78 -6.25 -9.58
N ILE A 373 -15.54 -7.21 -10.50
CA ILE A 373 -14.23 -7.84 -10.71
C ILE A 373 -13.93 -8.09 -12.19
N GLY A 374 -12.68 -7.90 -12.56
CA GLY A 374 -12.16 -8.19 -13.90
C GLY A 374 -10.63 -8.26 -13.89
N ALA A 375 -10.03 -8.65 -14.99
CA ALA A 375 -8.57 -8.66 -15.10
C ALA A 375 -8.08 -8.33 -16.51
N LEU A 376 -6.89 -7.74 -16.57
CA LEU A 376 -6.05 -7.69 -17.75
C LEU A 376 -5.14 -8.91 -17.75
N LEU A 377 -4.96 -9.53 -18.92
CA LEU A 377 -4.22 -10.76 -19.09
C LEU A 377 -2.87 -10.51 -19.79
N ARG A 378 -1.90 -11.34 -19.48
CA ARG A 378 -0.56 -11.30 -20.08
C ARG A 378 -0.57 -11.73 -21.56
N TYR A 379 -1.43 -12.68 -21.89
CA TYR A 379 -1.58 -13.29 -23.23
C TYR A 379 -2.98 -13.87 -23.39
#